data_4cc76995fb1c48719cff4242e288dd58
#
_entry.id   4cc76995fb1c48719cff4242e288dd58
#
_cell.length_a   1.000
_cell.length_b   1.000
_cell.length_c   1.000
_cell.angle_alpha   90.00
_cell.angle_beta   90.00
_cell.angle_gamma   90.00
#
_symmetry.space_group_name_H-M   'P 1'
#
loop_
_entity.id
_entity.type
_entity.pdbx_description
1 polymer ?
#
loop_
_entity_poly.entity_id
_entity_poly.type
_entity_poly.pdbx_seq_one_letter_code
_entity_poly.pdbx_strand_id
1 'polypeptide(L)'
;MKKLVIFLLLLVLIPSVLANWFYNSQNIVANIDIYGDAEVVPLTPSGYIESAAINITFFPKQYDNQELLKFYTNPQAELNENSLKFTWNRPEGKIDFHVNADVKTTNVITKIKRKIYFPIEELPQEVIKYTKPSETIDSDNEDIIRIASELVKGEDDLYAAVFKIADWTKNNINYNLSTLTAEVSQKASWVLQNKQGVCDELTSLFIALLRAVGIPA
;
A
#
# COMPACT_ATOMS: atom_id res chain seq x y z
N MET A 1 -30.33 -27.80 -27.70
CA MET A 1 -29.74 -26.47 -27.81
C MET A 1 -30.20 -25.49 -26.72
N LYS A 2 -31.50 -25.29 -26.45
CA LYS A 2 -31.99 -24.35 -25.40
C LYS A 2 -31.47 -24.64 -23.99
N LYS A 3 -31.35 -25.92 -23.57
CA LYS A 3 -30.86 -26.31 -22.26
C LYS A 3 -29.34 -26.02 -22.06
N LEU A 4 -28.55 -26.12 -23.14
CA LEU A 4 -27.11 -25.82 -23.11
C LEU A 4 -26.85 -24.32 -22.99
N VAL A 5 -27.68 -23.49 -23.68
CA VAL A 5 -27.58 -22.02 -23.59
C VAL A 5 -27.94 -21.51 -22.21
N ILE A 6 -28.93 -22.11 -21.52
CA ILE A 6 -29.31 -21.75 -20.16
C ILE A 6 -28.20 -22.11 -19.17
N PHE A 7 -27.52 -23.26 -19.36
CA PHE A 7 -26.40 -23.67 -18.52
C PHE A 7 -25.19 -22.75 -18.70
N LEU A 8 -24.90 -22.32 -19.94
CA LEU A 8 -23.83 -21.37 -20.24
C LEU A 8 -24.12 -19.96 -19.65
N LEU A 9 -25.36 -19.51 -19.71
CA LEU A 9 -25.80 -18.24 -19.11
C LEU A 9 -25.69 -18.26 -17.57
N LEU A 10 -26.01 -19.39 -16.93
CA LEU A 10 -25.81 -19.57 -15.49
C LEU A 10 -24.33 -19.53 -15.09
N LEU A 11 -23.43 -20.10 -15.92
CA LEU A 11 -21.98 -20.12 -15.64
C LEU A 11 -21.34 -18.71 -15.74
N VAL A 12 -21.90 -17.82 -16.58
CA VAL A 12 -21.41 -16.44 -16.73
C VAL A 12 -21.91 -15.54 -15.59
N LEU A 13 -23.05 -15.86 -14.98
CA LEU A 13 -23.63 -15.06 -13.87
C LEU A 13 -22.99 -15.37 -12.50
N ILE A 14 -22.41 -16.56 -12.31
CA ILE A 14 -21.81 -16.98 -11.04
C ILE A 14 -20.67 -16.04 -10.59
N PRO A 15 -19.68 -15.67 -11.44
CA PRO A 15 -18.59 -14.80 -11.01
C PRO A 15 -19.07 -13.40 -10.61
N SER A 16 -20.08 -12.85 -11.28
CA SER A 16 -20.62 -11.53 -10.96
C SER A 16 -21.39 -11.51 -9.63
N VAL A 17 -22.07 -12.61 -9.29
CA VAL A 17 -22.77 -12.76 -8.01
C VAL A 17 -21.79 -12.92 -6.85
N LEU A 18 -20.72 -13.70 -7.04
CA LEU A 18 -19.66 -13.85 -6.02
C LEU A 18 -18.90 -12.56 -5.78
N ALA A 19 -18.58 -11.78 -6.83
CA ALA A 19 -17.93 -10.49 -6.71
C ALA A 19 -18.81 -9.49 -5.93
N ASN A 20 -20.10 -9.40 -6.23
CA ASN A 20 -21.04 -8.56 -5.50
C ASN A 20 -21.20 -8.97 -4.03
N TRP A 21 -21.16 -10.26 -3.73
CA TRP A 21 -21.22 -10.75 -2.34
C TRP A 21 -20.00 -10.30 -1.55
N PHE A 22 -18.81 -10.36 -2.13
CA PHE A 22 -17.55 -9.93 -1.49
C PHE A 22 -17.56 -8.43 -1.15
N TYR A 23 -18.01 -7.58 -2.09
CA TYR A 23 -18.11 -6.13 -1.89
C TYR A 23 -19.15 -5.71 -0.87
N ASN A 24 -20.21 -6.51 -0.68
CA ASN A 24 -21.28 -6.22 0.27
C ASN A 24 -21.11 -6.89 1.64
N SER A 25 -20.02 -7.65 1.84
CA SER A 25 -19.74 -8.28 3.12
C SER A 25 -19.36 -7.24 4.16
N GLN A 26 -20.06 -7.22 5.28
CA GLN A 26 -19.74 -6.32 6.40
C GLN A 26 -18.48 -6.76 7.16
N ASN A 27 -18.22 -8.07 7.16
CA ASN A 27 -17.06 -8.66 7.83
C ASN A 27 -16.42 -9.69 6.91
N ILE A 28 -15.09 -9.72 6.93
CA ILE A 28 -14.29 -10.75 6.27
C ILE A 28 -13.40 -11.37 7.32
N VAL A 29 -13.35 -12.69 7.36
CA VAL A 29 -12.36 -13.44 8.14
C VAL A 29 -11.35 -14.02 7.18
N ALA A 30 -10.08 -13.72 7.41
CA ALA A 30 -8.96 -14.24 6.62
C ALA A 30 -7.96 -14.95 7.52
N ASN A 31 -7.47 -16.10 7.07
CA ASN A 31 -6.29 -16.72 7.64
C ASN A 31 -5.06 -16.20 6.90
N ILE A 32 -4.07 -15.74 7.63
CA ILE A 32 -2.83 -15.18 7.11
C ILE A 32 -1.68 -16.04 7.59
N ASP A 33 -0.92 -16.58 6.63
CA ASP A 33 0.31 -17.32 6.86
C ASP A 33 1.50 -16.53 6.35
N ILE A 34 2.48 -16.28 7.23
CA ILE A 34 3.76 -15.67 6.89
C ILE A 34 4.85 -16.65 7.31
N TYR A 35 5.66 -17.07 6.38
CA TYR A 35 6.81 -17.90 6.66
C TYR A 35 8.04 -17.39 5.91
N GLY A 36 9.20 -17.67 6.47
CA GLY A 36 10.47 -17.37 5.84
C GLY A 36 11.56 -18.22 6.42
N ASP A 37 12.64 -18.33 5.68
CA ASP A 37 13.82 -19.08 6.10
C ASP A 37 15.10 -18.34 5.72
N ALA A 38 16.19 -18.68 6.41
CA ALA A 38 17.53 -18.21 6.10
C ALA A 38 18.56 -19.32 6.35
N GLU A 39 19.58 -19.39 5.51
CA GLU A 39 20.72 -20.22 5.74
C GLU A 39 21.76 -19.49 6.59
N VAL A 40 22.23 -20.14 7.66
CA VAL A 40 23.25 -19.60 8.55
C VAL A 40 24.54 -20.39 8.37
N VAL A 41 25.61 -19.71 7.94
CA VAL A 41 26.88 -20.35 7.63
C VAL A 41 28.00 -19.66 8.42
N PRO A 42 28.79 -20.40 9.21
CA PRO A 42 29.96 -19.84 9.87
C PRO A 42 30.97 -19.30 8.86
N LEU A 43 31.66 -18.23 9.19
CA LEU A 43 32.69 -17.62 8.34
C LEU A 43 33.94 -18.49 8.17
N THR A 44 34.16 -19.44 9.07
CA THR A 44 35.31 -20.39 9.04
C THR A 44 34.82 -21.81 9.23
N PRO A 45 35.50 -22.80 8.65
CA PRO A 45 35.09 -24.22 8.78
C PRO A 45 35.01 -24.77 10.21
N SER A 46 35.77 -24.19 11.13
CA SER A 46 35.74 -24.53 12.57
C SER A 46 34.95 -23.54 13.42
N GLY A 47 34.34 -22.57 12.77
CA GLY A 47 33.53 -21.57 13.45
C GLY A 47 32.15 -22.10 13.83
N TYR A 48 31.50 -21.40 14.74
CA TYR A 48 30.10 -21.63 15.08
C TYR A 48 29.39 -20.28 15.21
N ILE A 49 28.07 -20.31 15.07
CA ILE A 49 27.21 -19.12 15.27
C ILE A 49 26.62 -19.21 16.66
N GLU A 50 26.90 -18.22 17.50
CA GLU A 50 26.40 -18.22 18.88
C GLU A 50 24.89 -17.97 18.93
N SER A 51 24.41 -17.01 18.14
CA SER A 51 22.99 -16.73 18.01
C SER A 51 22.65 -16.12 16.65
N ALA A 52 21.42 -16.33 16.21
CA ALA A 52 20.83 -15.62 15.07
C ALA A 52 19.48 -15.04 15.48
N ALA A 53 19.12 -13.91 14.90
CA ALA A 53 17.81 -13.32 15.11
C ALA A 53 17.23 -12.79 13.79
N ILE A 54 15.92 -12.96 13.63
CA ILE A 54 15.14 -12.37 12.53
C ILE A 54 14.09 -11.46 13.15
N ASN A 55 14.05 -10.21 12.69
CA ASN A 55 13.02 -9.25 13.08
C ASN A 55 12.10 -9.03 11.89
N ILE A 56 10.80 -9.26 12.06
CA ILE A 56 9.79 -8.89 11.07
C ILE A 56 8.93 -7.75 11.59
N THR A 57 8.70 -6.75 10.76
CA THR A 57 7.90 -5.55 11.11
C THR A 57 6.51 -5.59 10.49
N PHE A 58 6.31 -6.47 9.50
CA PHE A 58 5.04 -6.66 8.84
C PHE A 58 4.39 -7.97 9.30
N PHE A 59 3.34 -7.84 10.13
CA PHE A 59 2.53 -8.96 10.63
C PHE A 59 1.15 -8.45 11.06
N PRO A 60 0.12 -9.32 11.11
CA PRO A 60 -1.23 -8.94 11.52
C PRO A 60 -1.27 -8.39 12.94
N LYS A 61 -1.91 -7.25 13.13
CA LYS A 61 -2.07 -6.57 14.42
C LYS A 61 -3.54 -6.24 14.66
N GLN A 62 -3.87 -5.98 15.92
CA GLN A 62 -5.17 -5.43 16.30
C GLN A 62 -5.26 -3.96 15.88
N TYR A 63 -6.37 -3.58 15.22
CA TYR A 63 -6.72 -2.20 14.87
C TYR A 63 -8.22 -1.98 15.10
N ASP A 64 -8.69 -0.75 15.03
CA ASP A 64 -10.11 -0.42 15.25
C ASP A 64 -11.07 -1.15 14.29
N ASN A 65 -10.63 -1.43 13.08
CA ASN A 65 -11.37 -2.12 12.04
C ASN A 65 -10.89 -3.55 11.76
N GLN A 66 -9.94 -4.05 12.54
CA GLN A 66 -9.36 -5.38 12.41
C GLN A 66 -9.18 -6.06 13.77
N GLU A 67 -9.92 -7.12 13.99
CA GLU A 67 -9.85 -7.97 15.17
C GLU A 67 -8.90 -9.16 14.91
N LEU A 68 -7.94 -9.35 15.81
CA LEU A 68 -7.03 -10.49 15.78
C LEU A 68 -7.65 -11.64 16.56
N LEU A 69 -8.26 -12.59 15.85
CA LEU A 69 -8.98 -13.73 16.47
C LEU A 69 -8.03 -14.81 16.98
N LYS A 70 -6.91 -15.02 16.25
CA LYS A 70 -5.89 -16.01 16.55
C LYS A 70 -4.54 -15.50 16.11
N PHE A 71 -3.52 -15.78 16.91
CA PHE A 71 -2.16 -15.45 16.59
C PHE A 71 -1.22 -16.51 17.13
N TYR A 72 -0.36 -17.05 16.26
CA TYR A 72 0.60 -18.10 16.60
C TYR A 72 1.91 -17.85 15.87
N THR A 73 3.01 -18.12 16.56
CA THR A 73 4.35 -18.08 15.97
C THR A 73 5.13 -19.36 16.28
N ASN A 74 5.96 -19.80 15.33
CA ASN A 74 6.86 -20.91 15.50
C ASN A 74 8.21 -20.58 14.82
N PRO A 75 9.35 -20.57 15.56
CA PRO A 75 9.41 -20.64 17.02
C PRO A 75 8.66 -19.49 17.69
N GLN A 76 8.47 -19.57 19.00
CA GLN A 76 7.82 -18.47 19.71
C GLN A 76 8.63 -17.19 19.56
N ALA A 77 7.98 -16.13 19.06
CA ALA A 77 8.59 -14.83 18.88
C ALA A 77 8.38 -13.94 20.10
N GLU A 78 9.33 -13.06 20.33
CA GLU A 78 9.18 -11.93 21.24
C GLU A 78 8.43 -10.82 20.48
N LEU A 79 7.27 -10.42 21.04
CA LEU A 79 6.47 -9.32 20.49
C LEU A 79 6.93 -8.01 21.11
N ASN A 80 7.48 -7.14 20.28
CA ASN A 80 7.75 -5.74 20.60
C ASN A 80 6.65 -4.85 19.98
N GLU A 81 6.65 -3.56 20.29
CA GLU A 81 5.62 -2.62 19.82
C GLU A 81 5.37 -2.70 18.30
N ASN A 82 6.43 -2.79 17.51
CA ASN A 82 6.36 -2.78 16.04
C ASN A 82 7.06 -3.94 15.34
N SER A 83 7.51 -4.95 16.08
CA SER A 83 8.24 -6.09 15.50
C SER A 83 8.00 -7.40 16.24
N LEU A 84 8.11 -8.50 15.51
CA LEU A 84 8.27 -9.84 16.06
C LEU A 84 9.73 -10.23 15.90
N LYS A 85 10.37 -10.60 17.02
CA LYS A 85 11.74 -11.05 17.04
C LYS A 85 11.79 -12.55 17.29
N PHE A 86 12.34 -13.29 16.34
CA PHE A 86 12.67 -14.69 16.46
C PHE A 86 14.14 -14.83 16.82
N THR A 87 14.49 -15.74 17.70
CA THR A 87 15.88 -15.94 18.15
C THR A 87 16.21 -17.43 18.19
N TRP A 88 17.36 -17.77 17.65
CA TRP A 88 17.93 -19.11 17.68
C TRP A 88 19.29 -19.09 18.39
N ASN A 89 19.50 -20.01 19.32
CA ASN A 89 20.78 -20.21 19.98
C ASN A 89 21.54 -21.33 19.30
N ARG A 90 22.77 -21.07 18.92
CA ARG A 90 23.67 -21.99 18.22
C ARG A 90 23.00 -22.66 17.01
N PRO A 91 22.42 -21.86 16.09
CA PRO A 91 21.79 -22.43 14.91
C PRO A 91 22.82 -23.05 13.99
N GLU A 92 22.45 -24.17 13.36
CA GLU A 92 23.21 -24.85 12.32
C GLU A 92 22.38 -24.98 11.04
N GLY A 93 22.96 -24.59 9.91
CA GLY A 93 22.31 -24.71 8.62
C GLY A 93 21.11 -23.77 8.45
N LYS A 94 19.92 -24.33 8.26
CA LYS A 94 18.72 -23.56 7.95
C LYS A 94 17.93 -23.22 9.21
N ILE A 95 17.57 -21.94 9.36
CA ILE A 95 16.59 -21.47 10.34
C ILE A 95 15.32 -21.04 9.61
N ASP A 96 14.16 -21.25 10.22
CA ASP A 96 12.87 -20.88 9.65
C ASP A 96 11.94 -20.29 10.72
N PHE A 97 11.00 -19.47 10.29
CA PHE A 97 9.93 -18.96 11.12
C PHE A 97 8.58 -19.05 10.43
N HIS A 98 7.55 -19.16 11.24
CA HIS A 98 6.16 -19.18 10.79
C HIS A 98 5.31 -18.30 11.71
N VAL A 99 4.45 -17.46 11.12
CA VAL A 99 3.39 -16.70 11.79
C VAL A 99 2.07 -17.08 11.16
N ASN A 100 1.12 -17.54 11.94
CA ASN A 100 -0.25 -17.80 11.51
C ASN A 100 -1.21 -16.93 12.29
N ALA A 101 -2.13 -16.27 11.60
CA ALA A 101 -3.12 -15.42 12.23
C ALA A 101 -4.49 -15.54 11.55
N ASP A 102 -5.55 -15.61 12.36
CA ASP A 102 -6.91 -15.40 11.90
C ASP A 102 -7.31 -13.95 12.21
N VAL A 103 -7.61 -13.18 11.18
CA VAL A 103 -8.03 -11.79 11.30
C VAL A 103 -9.46 -11.63 10.80
N LYS A 104 -10.26 -10.86 11.52
CA LYS A 104 -11.58 -10.44 11.10
C LYS A 104 -11.55 -8.95 10.83
N THR A 105 -11.82 -8.55 9.61
CA THR A 105 -11.93 -7.14 9.24
C THR A 105 -13.38 -6.74 9.16
N THR A 106 -13.69 -5.52 9.61
CA THR A 106 -15.00 -4.91 9.45
C THR A 106 -14.92 -3.92 8.29
N ASN A 107 -15.67 -4.20 7.22
CA ASN A 107 -15.74 -3.33 6.05
C ASN A 107 -16.68 -2.16 6.34
N VAL A 108 -16.19 -1.15 7.01
CA VAL A 108 -16.90 0.11 7.20
C VAL A 108 -16.38 1.12 6.19
N ILE A 109 -17.09 1.26 5.07
CA ILE A 109 -16.86 2.40 4.18
C ILE A 109 -17.37 3.65 4.91
N THR A 110 -16.44 4.41 5.47
CA THR A 110 -16.77 5.67 6.12
C THR A 110 -17.27 6.65 5.06
N LYS A 111 -18.56 6.97 5.11
CA LYS A 111 -19.13 7.98 4.23
C LYS A 111 -18.60 9.35 4.64
N ILE A 112 -18.06 10.09 3.69
CA ILE A 112 -17.72 11.50 3.87
C ILE A 112 -19.02 12.27 4.11
N LYS A 113 -19.18 12.82 5.30
CA LYS A 113 -20.41 13.52 5.72
C LYS A 113 -20.28 15.05 5.72
N ARG A 114 -19.06 15.55 5.59
CA ARG A 114 -18.78 16.99 5.65
C ARG A 114 -17.87 17.35 4.47
N LYS A 115 -18.17 18.48 3.85
CA LYS A 115 -17.29 19.14 2.92
C LYS A 115 -16.09 19.70 3.68
N ILE A 116 -14.92 19.55 3.14
CA ILE A 116 -13.70 20.24 3.57
C ILE A 116 -13.37 21.24 2.49
N TYR A 117 -13.27 22.51 2.86
CA TYR A 117 -13.03 23.57 1.90
C TYR A 117 -11.66 23.48 1.25
N PHE A 118 -11.64 23.81 -0.03
CA PHE A 118 -10.45 23.90 -0.85
C PHE A 118 -10.50 25.22 -1.66
N PRO A 119 -9.39 25.96 -1.84
CA PRO A 119 -8.03 25.68 -1.30
C PRO A 119 -7.98 25.69 0.24
N ILE A 120 -6.95 25.01 0.79
CA ILE A 120 -6.73 24.97 2.25
C ILE A 120 -6.10 26.30 2.66
N GLU A 121 -6.81 27.08 3.49
CA GLU A 121 -6.34 28.40 3.93
C GLU A 121 -5.26 28.32 5.02
N GLU A 122 -5.42 27.39 5.98
CA GLU A 122 -4.50 27.21 7.10
C GLU A 122 -4.12 25.73 7.27
N LEU A 123 -2.84 25.49 7.49
CA LEU A 123 -2.30 24.16 7.80
C LEU A 123 -1.61 24.18 9.16
N PRO A 124 -1.81 23.15 9.99
CA PRO A 124 -1.01 22.96 11.19
C PRO A 124 0.49 22.95 10.84
N GLN A 125 1.32 23.53 11.70
CA GLN A 125 2.75 23.70 11.47
C GLN A 125 3.46 22.36 11.17
N GLU A 126 3.05 21.28 11.86
CA GLU A 126 3.61 19.94 11.72
C GLU A 126 3.35 19.31 10.35
N VAL A 127 2.32 19.75 9.61
CA VAL A 127 1.99 19.18 8.28
C VAL A 127 2.49 20.02 7.11
N ILE A 128 2.95 21.26 7.34
CA ILE A 128 3.47 22.16 6.28
C ILE A 128 4.62 21.50 5.50
N LYS A 129 5.46 20.70 6.16
CA LYS A 129 6.56 19.98 5.50
C LYS A 129 6.09 19.06 4.38
N TYR A 130 4.86 18.55 4.46
CA TYR A 130 4.27 17.66 3.45
C TYR A 130 3.68 18.39 2.23
N THR A 131 3.79 19.72 2.17
CA THR A 131 3.50 20.49 0.95
C THR A 131 4.76 20.88 0.18
N LYS A 132 5.94 20.49 0.68
CA LYS A 132 7.21 20.89 0.08
C LYS A 132 7.71 19.84 -0.92
N PRO A 133 8.45 20.25 -1.94
CA PRO A 133 9.10 19.32 -2.86
C PRO A 133 10.15 18.48 -2.12
N SER A 134 10.49 17.33 -2.71
CA SER A 134 11.58 16.46 -2.31
C SER A 134 12.28 15.90 -3.55
N GLU A 135 13.32 15.10 -3.38
CA GLU A 135 14.18 14.64 -4.47
C GLU A 135 13.40 13.98 -5.62
N THR A 136 12.47 13.07 -5.32
CA THR A 136 11.64 12.38 -6.32
C THR A 136 10.27 13.01 -6.51
N ILE A 137 9.82 13.88 -5.58
CA ILE A 137 8.53 14.55 -5.60
C ILE A 137 8.77 16.03 -5.86
N ASP A 138 9.16 16.36 -7.07
CA ASP A 138 9.49 17.72 -7.54
C ASP A 138 8.20 18.54 -7.84
N SER A 139 7.41 18.76 -6.79
CA SER A 139 6.11 19.44 -6.86
C SER A 139 6.17 20.92 -7.26
N ASP A 140 7.37 21.49 -7.31
CA ASP A 140 7.70 22.84 -7.80
C ASP A 140 7.99 22.88 -9.30
N ASN A 141 7.94 21.75 -10.01
CA ASN A 141 8.09 21.71 -11.46
C ASN A 141 6.91 22.40 -12.15
N GLU A 142 7.19 23.25 -13.15
CA GLU A 142 6.20 24.08 -13.83
C GLU A 142 5.08 23.29 -14.50
N ASP A 143 5.38 22.15 -15.13
CA ASP A 143 4.36 21.30 -15.75
C ASP A 143 3.48 20.60 -14.72
N ILE A 144 4.04 20.18 -13.58
CA ILE A 144 3.27 19.61 -12.46
C ILE A 144 2.31 20.67 -11.90
N ILE A 145 2.80 21.90 -11.63
CA ILE A 145 1.99 23.01 -11.13
C ILE A 145 0.85 23.32 -12.11
N ARG A 146 1.16 23.42 -13.39
CA ARG A 146 0.17 23.71 -14.45
C ARG A 146 -0.93 22.66 -14.51
N ILE A 147 -0.55 21.36 -14.60
CA ILE A 147 -1.52 20.26 -14.68
C ILE A 147 -2.36 20.18 -13.40
N ALA A 148 -1.73 20.26 -12.23
CA ALA A 148 -2.44 20.21 -10.95
C ALA A 148 -3.46 21.36 -10.84
N SER A 149 -3.06 22.58 -11.19
CA SER A 149 -3.95 23.77 -11.15
C SER A 149 -5.13 23.66 -12.13
N GLU A 150 -4.90 23.10 -13.33
CA GLU A 150 -5.96 22.85 -14.31
C GLU A 150 -6.98 21.82 -13.78
N LEU A 151 -6.50 20.74 -13.17
CA LEU A 151 -7.35 19.66 -12.65
C LEU A 151 -8.31 20.11 -11.56
N VAL A 152 -7.85 20.98 -10.66
CA VAL A 152 -8.64 21.45 -9.52
C VAL A 152 -9.32 22.81 -9.75
N LYS A 153 -9.24 23.32 -10.98
CA LYS A 153 -9.83 24.63 -11.31
C LYS A 153 -11.31 24.68 -10.99
N GLY A 154 -11.70 25.65 -10.16
CA GLY A 154 -13.09 25.87 -9.75
C GLY A 154 -13.61 24.88 -8.69
N GLU A 155 -12.75 23.96 -8.18
CA GLU A 155 -13.12 23.13 -7.04
C GLU A 155 -13.08 23.90 -5.74
N ASP A 156 -14.05 23.62 -4.88
CA ASP A 156 -14.17 24.17 -3.54
C ASP A 156 -14.30 23.08 -2.45
N ASP A 157 -14.13 21.79 -2.84
CA ASP A 157 -14.16 20.63 -1.97
C ASP A 157 -12.83 19.85 -2.07
N LEU A 158 -12.14 19.68 -0.94
CA LEU A 158 -10.86 18.99 -0.87
C LEU A 158 -10.93 17.54 -1.40
N TYR A 159 -11.99 16.80 -1.04
CA TYR A 159 -12.14 15.42 -1.52
C TYR A 159 -12.34 15.35 -3.03
N ALA A 160 -13.11 16.29 -3.59
CA ALA A 160 -13.29 16.36 -5.03
C ALA A 160 -11.97 16.73 -5.74
N ALA A 161 -11.20 17.68 -5.20
CA ALA A 161 -9.88 18.02 -5.72
C ALA A 161 -8.92 16.82 -5.72
N VAL A 162 -8.79 16.13 -4.57
CA VAL A 162 -7.95 14.94 -4.45
C VAL A 162 -8.39 13.83 -5.40
N PHE A 163 -9.70 13.58 -5.50
CA PHE A 163 -10.25 12.54 -6.37
C PHE A 163 -9.98 12.84 -7.85
N LYS A 164 -10.13 14.09 -8.30
CA LYS A 164 -9.80 14.48 -9.68
C LYS A 164 -8.34 14.23 -10.02
N ILE A 165 -7.42 14.55 -9.12
CA ILE A 165 -5.99 14.29 -9.32
C ILE A 165 -5.71 12.80 -9.35
N ALA A 166 -6.31 12.01 -8.45
CA ALA A 166 -6.15 10.55 -8.41
C ALA A 166 -6.66 9.89 -9.70
N ASP A 167 -7.88 10.26 -10.12
CA ASP A 167 -8.51 9.74 -11.33
C ASP A 167 -7.70 10.09 -12.58
N TRP A 168 -7.22 11.33 -12.65
CA TRP A 168 -6.36 11.76 -13.75
C TRP A 168 -5.06 10.94 -13.79
N THR A 169 -4.38 10.78 -12.65
CA THR A 169 -3.14 10.00 -12.56
C THR A 169 -3.37 8.57 -13.04
N LYS A 170 -4.43 7.92 -12.55
CA LYS A 170 -4.81 6.56 -12.94
C LYS A 170 -5.06 6.42 -14.44
N ASN A 171 -5.73 7.40 -15.06
CA ASN A 171 -6.18 7.29 -16.44
C ASN A 171 -5.15 7.81 -17.47
N ASN A 172 -4.15 8.57 -17.05
CA ASN A 172 -3.19 9.21 -17.95
C ASN A 172 -1.75 8.67 -17.83
N ILE A 173 -1.47 7.84 -16.83
CA ILE A 173 -0.15 7.25 -16.62
C ILE A 173 -0.26 5.73 -16.75
N ASN A 174 0.54 5.15 -17.61
CA ASN A 174 0.57 3.71 -17.84
C ASN A 174 1.45 3.02 -16.79
N TYR A 175 0.93 1.97 -16.15
CA TYR A 175 1.75 1.12 -15.30
C TYR A 175 2.67 0.25 -16.17
N ASN A 176 3.99 0.45 -16.08
CA ASN A 176 4.96 -0.21 -16.94
C ASN A 176 6.14 -0.75 -16.13
N LEU A 177 6.19 -2.07 -15.95
CA LEU A 177 7.28 -2.74 -15.24
C LEU A 177 8.66 -2.57 -15.91
N SER A 178 8.71 -2.20 -17.21
CA SER A 178 9.97 -1.96 -17.89
C SER A 178 10.70 -0.69 -17.41
N THR A 179 10.01 0.19 -16.68
CA THR A 179 10.63 1.36 -16.04
C THR A 179 11.26 1.04 -14.69
N LEU A 180 11.03 -0.17 -14.16
CA LEU A 180 11.61 -0.62 -12.90
C LEU A 180 13.12 -0.72 -13.04
N THR A 181 13.84 0.22 -12.46
CA THR A 181 15.30 0.19 -12.36
C THR A 181 15.71 -0.14 -10.93
N ALA A 182 16.80 -0.91 -10.76
CA ALA A 182 17.22 -1.39 -9.44
C ALA A 182 17.73 -0.28 -8.50
N GLU A 183 18.01 0.91 -9.00
CA GLU A 183 18.82 1.87 -8.26
C GLU A 183 18.12 3.19 -7.90
N VAL A 184 17.20 3.72 -8.70
CA VAL A 184 16.59 5.04 -8.42
C VAL A 184 15.16 5.12 -8.96
N SER A 185 14.21 5.49 -8.11
CA SER A 185 12.87 5.93 -8.53
C SER A 185 12.96 7.23 -9.34
N GLN A 186 12.26 7.32 -10.45
CA GLN A 186 12.24 8.50 -11.30
C GLN A 186 11.50 9.67 -10.62
N LYS A 187 11.87 10.90 -10.99
CA LYS A 187 11.15 12.09 -10.51
C LYS A 187 9.72 12.15 -11.02
N ALA A 188 8.85 12.78 -10.26
CA ALA A 188 7.46 12.98 -10.65
C ALA A 188 7.31 13.71 -11.99
N SER A 189 8.16 14.69 -12.30
CA SER A 189 8.19 15.38 -13.59
C SER A 189 8.57 14.45 -14.76
N TRP A 190 9.47 13.51 -14.54
CA TRP A 190 9.82 12.50 -15.54
C TRP A 190 8.62 11.59 -15.84
N VAL A 191 7.92 11.12 -14.79
CA VAL A 191 6.70 10.29 -14.92
C VAL A 191 5.61 11.05 -15.70
N LEU A 192 5.42 12.33 -15.37
CA LEU A 192 4.48 13.19 -16.07
C LEU A 192 4.81 13.29 -17.56
N GLN A 193 6.07 13.48 -17.91
CA GLN A 193 6.53 13.64 -19.29
C GLN A 193 6.43 12.34 -20.09
N ASN A 194 6.85 11.22 -19.50
CA ASN A 194 6.91 9.93 -20.17
C ASN A 194 5.60 9.13 -20.12
N LYS A 195 4.62 9.58 -19.32
CA LYS A 195 3.30 8.94 -19.15
C LYS A 195 3.35 7.48 -18.74
N GLN A 196 4.38 7.08 -18.02
CA GLN A 196 4.57 5.72 -17.55
C GLN A 196 5.39 5.68 -16.26
N GLY A 197 5.23 4.59 -15.50
CA GLY A 197 5.97 4.35 -14.27
C GLY A 197 5.49 3.10 -13.56
N VAL A 198 6.13 2.77 -12.44
CA VAL A 198 5.72 1.73 -11.49
C VAL A 198 5.06 2.34 -10.25
N CYS A 199 4.74 1.53 -9.24
CA CYS A 199 3.93 1.95 -8.10
C CYS A 199 4.47 3.16 -7.31
N ASP A 200 5.77 3.21 -7.05
CA ASP A 200 6.44 4.31 -6.35
C ASP A 200 6.50 5.60 -7.19
N GLU A 201 6.72 5.48 -8.49
CA GLU A 201 6.76 6.57 -9.45
C GLU A 201 5.38 7.20 -9.66
N LEU A 202 4.32 6.37 -9.82
CA LEU A 202 2.94 6.85 -9.88
C LEU A 202 2.52 7.53 -8.58
N THR A 203 2.94 6.98 -7.44
CA THR A 203 2.71 7.57 -6.12
C THR A 203 3.40 8.92 -5.99
N SER A 204 4.67 9.02 -6.42
CA SER A 204 5.44 10.26 -6.40
C SER A 204 4.79 11.35 -7.26
N LEU A 205 4.30 11.01 -8.45
CA LEU A 205 3.56 11.95 -9.29
C LEU A 205 2.24 12.39 -8.64
N PHE A 206 1.47 11.45 -8.10
CA PHE A 206 0.22 11.79 -7.42
C PHE A 206 0.46 12.75 -6.24
N ILE A 207 1.46 12.46 -5.40
CA ILE A 207 1.83 13.34 -4.29
C ILE A 207 2.33 14.71 -4.80
N ALA A 208 3.13 14.74 -5.87
CA ALA A 208 3.63 15.99 -6.44
C ALA A 208 2.48 16.90 -6.92
N LEU A 209 1.48 16.32 -7.60
CA LEU A 209 0.30 17.07 -8.05
C LEU A 209 -0.52 17.61 -6.87
N LEU A 210 -0.68 16.84 -5.77
CA LEU A 210 -1.35 17.31 -4.56
C LEU A 210 -0.57 18.45 -3.91
N ARG A 211 0.75 18.31 -3.72
CA ARG A 211 1.59 19.34 -3.11
C ARG A 211 1.63 20.63 -3.92
N ALA A 212 1.62 20.53 -5.25
CA ALA A 212 1.61 21.68 -6.16
C ALA A 212 0.39 22.60 -5.98
N VAL A 213 -0.72 22.06 -5.46
CA VAL A 213 -1.94 22.83 -5.15
C VAL A 213 -2.15 23.03 -3.64
N GLY A 214 -1.09 22.86 -2.84
CA GLY A 214 -1.09 23.13 -1.40
C GLY A 214 -1.74 22.05 -0.54
N ILE A 215 -2.02 20.86 -1.07
CA ILE A 215 -2.55 19.73 -0.31
C ILE A 215 -1.37 18.96 0.30
N PRO A 216 -1.29 18.81 1.64
CA PRO A 216 -0.22 18.04 2.29
C PRO A 216 -0.38 16.54 2.01
N ALA A 217 0.69 15.90 1.51
CA ALA A 217 0.69 14.50 1.12
C ALA A 217 2.09 13.87 1.28
#